data_24070d496a0aba0d33e30880cc921420
#
_entry.id   24070d496a0aba0d33e30880cc921420
#
_cell.length_a   1.000
_cell.length_b   1.000
_cell.length_c   1.000
_cell.angle_alpha   90.00
_cell.angle_beta   90.00
_cell.angle_gamma   90.00
#
_symmetry.space_group_name_H-M   'P 1'
#
loop_
_entity.id
_entity.type
_entity.pdbx_description
1 polymer ?
#
loop_
_entity_poly.entity_id
_entity_poly.type
_entity_poly.pdbx_seq_one_letter_code
_entity_poly.pdbx_strand_id
1 'polypeptide(L)'
;MIPLRSLTNKNTSQQHSGYSIGSSQFFLIMRSFTSVALWILVLLVLIPVQVSAQKELDVPQLSIQTQSYLHNPEAGTYLYHNAKVEWEGISVESTEILYHPGKNKLTAKGYVRVTEGEIIAVMDELEINIKDGNGLFINVIFYDASSKAYMTAKEVRRVGKGEYNAKTCTFTTCNPKSPAWQIAGSEVNYYSQNFSSSSSSTLRVGGVPVFYFPYLAWPTVKRRQSGFLPPEYLIVRSSLRKFDLGYRIGIPYFWDIDPEQDLTLTYDWVERRGPGIRLDYQYAWKEGMRGEIKYQQFFERDPRDPENESGSLSSEEIESSELNPQRFKFEFNHNQQLDGQSRLIASALVYSDSQFQKEYELVDSPTPNTAQQLSANINRQFPKGSVTLSATQTRVFSELAILNRKIDLTQIQYLPALSFQFSDTLWRSGKSTLSSSLSGSAVRYYRVQGYNGEGASVTPRLNFQFPLFQHFNASLDLGKKISSYKVRDPDVSGSEDAYGFNILDGKVEINTTLSRTFRTDSGIYSRFKHLIIPRLQY
;
A
#
# COMPACT_ATOMS: atom_id res chain seq x y z
N MET A 1 -46.05 -15.09 -26.78
CA MET A 1 -46.51 -16.16 -27.67
C MET A 1 -45.30 -16.97 -28.10
N ILE A 2 -45.28 -18.19 -27.70
CA ILE A 2 -44.38 -19.32 -27.99
C ILE A 2 -44.55 -19.71 -29.47
N PRO A 3 -43.65 -20.44 -30.19
CA PRO A 3 -43.07 -21.68 -29.69
C PRO A 3 -41.62 -22.03 -30.06
N LEU A 4 -41.08 -22.93 -29.25
CA LEU A 4 -39.99 -23.88 -29.48
C LEU A 4 -40.17 -24.75 -30.75
N ARG A 5 -39.07 -25.15 -31.39
CA ARG A 5 -38.92 -26.45 -32.05
C ARG A 5 -37.48 -26.97 -32.02
N SER A 6 -37.35 -28.13 -31.48
CA SER A 6 -36.28 -29.11 -31.52
C SER A 6 -36.12 -29.77 -32.89
N LEU A 7 -34.95 -30.33 -33.20
CA LEU A 7 -34.73 -31.57 -34.01
C LEU A 7 -33.19 -31.83 -34.04
N THR A 8 -32.74 -32.82 -33.28
CA THR A 8 -32.34 -34.20 -33.60
C THR A 8 -31.22 -34.40 -34.62
N ASN A 9 -30.15 -34.95 -34.12
CA ASN A 9 -29.30 -36.06 -34.55
C ASN A 9 -29.05 -36.34 -36.05
N LYS A 10 -27.76 -36.40 -36.42
CA LYS A 10 -27.24 -37.50 -37.29
C LYS A 10 -25.71 -37.65 -37.16
N ASN A 11 -25.34 -38.88 -36.88
CA ASN A 11 -24.02 -39.49 -36.96
C ASN A 11 -23.41 -39.38 -38.37
N THR A 12 -22.11 -39.20 -38.46
CA THR A 12 -21.29 -39.89 -39.49
C THR A 12 -19.87 -40.08 -38.95
N SER A 13 -19.47 -41.33 -38.94
CA SER A 13 -18.17 -41.91 -38.72
C SER A 13 -17.12 -41.49 -39.79
N GLN A 14 -15.90 -41.23 -39.37
CA GLN A 14 -14.73 -41.61 -40.15
C GLN A 14 -13.52 -41.90 -39.24
N GLN A 15 -12.99 -43.09 -39.52
CA GLN A 15 -11.77 -43.69 -38.99
C GLN A 15 -10.54 -42.89 -39.38
N HIS A 16 -9.55 -42.80 -38.48
CA HIS A 16 -8.15 -43.04 -38.88
C HIS A 16 -7.28 -43.45 -37.65
N SER A 17 -6.82 -44.67 -37.84
CA SER A 17 -5.54 -45.29 -37.52
C SER A 17 -4.83 -44.93 -36.21
N GLY A 18 -4.76 -45.99 -35.43
CA GLY A 18 -4.04 -46.15 -34.21
C GLY A 18 -2.53 -46.17 -34.32
N TYR A 19 -1.94 -45.87 -33.20
CA TYR A 19 -0.69 -46.46 -32.73
C TYR A 19 -0.94 -47.03 -31.35
N SER A 20 -1.03 -48.34 -31.30
CA SER A 20 -1.03 -49.11 -30.05
C SER A 20 0.43 -49.21 -29.56
N ILE A 21 0.74 -48.56 -28.47
CA ILE A 21 1.93 -48.88 -27.66
C ILE A 21 1.49 -49.93 -26.64
N GLY A 22 2.17 -51.08 -26.77
CA GLY A 22 1.78 -52.31 -26.14
C GLY A 22 1.70 -52.29 -24.61
N SER A 23 0.61 -52.85 -24.14
CA SER A 23 0.23 -53.09 -22.75
C SER A 23 1.14 -54.09 -22.00
N SER A 24 2.24 -54.57 -22.56
CA SER A 24 3.11 -55.59 -21.95
C SER A 24 4.31 -55.00 -21.15
N GLN A 25 4.69 -53.76 -21.34
CA GLN A 25 5.73 -53.15 -20.53
C GLN A 25 5.27 -52.46 -19.24
N PHE A 26 3.99 -52.14 -19.15
CA PHE A 26 3.43 -51.53 -17.94
C PHE A 26 3.18 -52.55 -16.81
N PHE A 27 3.01 -53.81 -17.13
CA PHE A 27 2.80 -54.90 -16.16
C PHE A 27 4.10 -55.44 -15.53
N LEU A 28 5.24 -55.24 -16.14
CA LEU A 28 6.53 -55.69 -15.59
C LEU A 28 7.12 -54.71 -14.58
N ILE A 29 6.80 -53.41 -14.68
CA ILE A 29 7.24 -52.40 -13.73
C ILE A 29 6.40 -52.41 -12.46
N MET A 30 5.13 -52.76 -12.53
CA MET A 30 4.26 -52.89 -11.33
C MET A 30 4.56 -54.12 -10.49
N ARG A 31 5.11 -55.21 -11.05
CA ARG A 31 5.47 -56.42 -10.28
C ARG A 31 6.74 -56.30 -9.45
N SER A 32 7.66 -55.39 -9.78
CA SER A 32 8.84 -55.14 -8.97
C SER A 32 8.62 -54.19 -7.80
N PHE A 33 7.59 -53.31 -7.89
CA PHE A 33 7.26 -52.39 -6.79
C PHE A 33 6.43 -53.02 -5.68
N THR A 34 5.60 -54.04 -6.00
CA THR A 34 4.80 -54.74 -4.99
C THR A 34 5.61 -55.69 -4.11
N SER A 35 6.71 -56.27 -4.62
CA SER A 35 7.57 -57.13 -3.81
C SER A 35 8.45 -56.33 -2.85
N VAL A 36 8.97 -55.14 -3.24
CA VAL A 36 9.74 -54.29 -2.37
C VAL A 36 8.89 -53.64 -1.29
N ALA A 37 7.66 -53.21 -1.61
CA ALA A 37 6.74 -52.67 -0.63
C ALA A 37 6.31 -53.72 0.41
N LEU A 38 6.13 -54.99 0.00
CA LEU A 38 5.80 -56.06 0.92
C LEU A 38 6.96 -56.42 1.86
N TRP A 39 8.22 -56.38 1.39
CA TRP A 39 9.40 -56.59 2.23
C TRP A 39 9.65 -55.41 3.20
N ILE A 40 9.36 -54.18 2.82
CA ILE A 40 9.41 -53.03 3.71
C ILE A 40 8.33 -53.12 4.77
N LEU A 41 7.10 -53.59 4.43
CA LEU A 41 6.02 -53.76 5.39
C LEU A 41 6.31 -54.91 6.39
N VAL A 42 6.98 -56.02 5.96
CA VAL A 42 7.41 -57.12 6.84
C VAL A 42 8.58 -56.69 7.74
N LEU A 43 9.47 -55.85 7.27
CA LEU A 43 10.56 -55.29 8.07
C LEU A 43 10.10 -54.28 9.13
N LEU A 44 8.99 -53.53 8.83
CA LEU A 44 8.37 -52.60 9.78
C LEU A 44 7.59 -53.33 10.90
N VAL A 45 7.13 -54.58 10.67
CA VAL A 45 6.40 -55.38 11.69
C VAL A 45 7.37 -56.13 12.62
N LEU A 46 8.67 -56.26 12.24
CA LEU A 46 9.68 -56.96 13.05
C LEU A 46 10.56 -56.03 13.90
N ILE A 47 10.33 -54.74 13.89
CA ILE A 47 10.97 -53.83 14.84
C ILE A 47 10.15 -53.92 16.13
N PRO A 48 10.67 -54.45 17.23
CA PRO A 48 10.02 -54.36 18.51
C PRO A 48 9.97 -52.86 18.85
N VAL A 49 8.78 -52.26 18.73
CA VAL A 49 8.50 -50.96 19.33
C VAL A 49 8.60 -51.17 20.83
N GLN A 50 9.78 -50.94 21.36
CA GLN A 50 9.88 -50.67 22.80
C GLN A 50 9.17 -49.34 23.05
N VAL A 51 7.88 -49.42 23.29
CA VAL A 51 7.15 -48.34 23.94
C VAL A 51 7.66 -48.29 25.37
N SER A 52 8.78 -47.62 25.55
CA SER A 52 9.17 -47.10 26.85
C SER A 52 8.19 -45.95 27.15
N ALA A 53 7.09 -46.29 27.79
CA ALA A 53 6.26 -45.30 28.43
C ALA A 53 6.99 -44.80 29.67
N GLN A 54 8.11 -44.08 29.47
CA GLN A 54 8.52 -43.09 30.44
C GLN A 54 7.50 -41.95 30.32
N LYS A 55 6.54 -41.96 31.21
CA LYS A 55 5.75 -40.79 31.56
C LYS A 55 6.79 -39.87 32.26
N GLU A 56 7.54 -39.15 31.45
CA GLU A 56 8.36 -38.05 31.92
C GLU A 56 7.37 -37.08 32.56
N LEU A 57 7.43 -37.02 33.88
CA LEU A 57 6.78 -35.95 34.63
C LEU A 57 7.45 -34.67 34.09
N ASP A 58 6.74 -33.99 33.22
CA ASP A 58 7.11 -32.71 32.65
C ASP A 58 6.96 -31.66 33.77
N VAL A 59 7.88 -31.74 34.71
CA VAL A 59 8.03 -30.74 35.77
C VAL A 59 8.99 -29.72 35.22
N PRO A 60 8.56 -28.48 34.99
CA PRO A 60 9.44 -27.41 34.49
C PRO A 60 10.70 -27.37 35.41
N GLN A 61 11.88 -27.40 34.78
CA GLN A 61 13.12 -27.25 35.53
C GLN A 61 13.19 -25.84 36.09
N LEU A 62 13.07 -25.71 37.44
CA LEU A 62 13.17 -24.45 38.16
C LEU A 62 14.64 -24.22 38.53
N SER A 63 15.17 -23.07 38.13
CA SER A 63 16.43 -22.54 38.67
C SER A 63 16.10 -21.56 39.78
N ILE A 64 16.59 -21.81 40.98
CA ILE A 64 16.33 -20.98 42.16
C ILE A 64 17.64 -20.45 42.70
N GLN A 65 17.79 -19.14 42.75
CA GLN A 65 18.87 -18.44 43.42
C GLN A 65 18.29 -17.70 44.63
N THR A 66 18.80 -17.95 45.82
CA THR A 66 18.28 -17.39 47.06
C THR A 66 19.37 -17.12 48.07
N GLN A 67 19.15 -16.14 48.94
CA GLN A 67 20.04 -15.90 50.10
C GLN A 67 19.83 -16.91 51.23
N SER A 68 18.57 -17.30 51.47
CA SER A 68 18.22 -18.31 52.47
C SER A 68 16.86 -18.92 52.16
N TYR A 69 16.62 -20.11 52.69
CA TYR A 69 15.31 -20.75 52.56
C TYR A 69 14.91 -21.45 53.88
N LEU A 70 13.60 -21.55 54.09
CA LEU A 70 12.99 -22.33 55.15
C LEU A 70 12.14 -23.43 54.49
N HIS A 71 12.31 -24.67 54.94
CA HIS A 71 11.50 -25.80 54.50
C HIS A 71 10.50 -26.15 55.62
N ASN A 72 9.21 -26.22 55.27
CA ASN A 72 8.17 -26.72 56.18
C ASN A 72 7.74 -28.12 55.68
N PRO A 73 8.20 -29.20 56.34
CA PRO A 73 7.89 -30.57 55.93
C PRO A 73 6.41 -30.93 56.05
N GLU A 74 5.71 -30.39 57.05
CA GLU A 74 4.27 -30.66 57.26
C GLU A 74 3.40 -30.06 56.17
N ALA A 75 3.72 -28.86 55.73
CA ALA A 75 3.04 -28.18 54.63
C ALA A 75 3.59 -28.54 53.26
N GLY A 76 4.75 -29.19 53.14
CA GLY A 76 5.45 -29.48 51.89
C GLY A 76 5.82 -28.22 51.11
N THR A 77 6.21 -27.14 51.83
CA THR A 77 6.49 -25.83 51.20
C THR A 77 7.91 -25.36 51.48
N TYR A 78 8.42 -24.56 50.54
CA TYR A 78 9.71 -23.87 50.68
C TYR A 78 9.48 -22.37 50.64
N LEU A 79 9.93 -21.66 51.64
CA LEU A 79 9.94 -20.20 51.70
C LEU A 79 11.35 -19.70 51.43
N TYR A 80 11.52 -18.99 50.33
CA TYR A 80 12.79 -18.39 49.90
C TYR A 80 12.81 -16.91 50.21
N HIS A 81 13.91 -16.40 50.74
CA HIS A 81 14.11 -14.98 51.02
C HIS A 81 15.09 -14.36 50.02
N ASN A 82 14.75 -13.18 49.48
CA ASN A 82 15.49 -12.47 48.46
C ASN A 82 15.90 -13.44 47.30
N ALA A 83 14.88 -13.98 46.68
CA ALA A 83 15.06 -15.06 45.71
C ALA A 83 14.73 -14.64 44.30
N LYS A 84 15.42 -15.30 43.37
CA LYS A 84 15.16 -15.29 41.93
C LYS A 84 14.83 -16.70 41.46
N VAL A 85 13.66 -16.87 40.87
CA VAL A 85 13.20 -18.16 40.34
C VAL A 85 13.03 -18.02 38.84
N GLU A 86 13.62 -18.92 38.05
CA GLU A 86 13.59 -18.91 36.58
C GLU A 86 13.05 -20.25 36.05
N TRP A 87 12.13 -20.16 35.08
CA TRP A 87 11.62 -21.30 34.34
C TRP A 87 11.12 -20.82 32.96
N GLU A 88 11.29 -21.61 31.93
CA GLU A 88 10.78 -21.36 30.57
C GLU A 88 10.98 -19.92 30.04
N GLY A 89 12.06 -19.24 30.44
CA GLY A 89 12.35 -17.86 30.04
C GLY A 89 11.63 -16.79 30.86
N ILE A 90 10.88 -17.17 31.89
CA ILE A 90 10.29 -16.28 32.89
C ILE A 90 11.22 -16.21 34.11
N SER A 91 11.50 -15.01 34.54
CA SER A 91 12.28 -14.75 35.76
C SER A 91 11.40 -13.99 36.76
N VAL A 92 11.28 -14.52 37.98
CA VAL A 92 10.56 -13.89 39.10
C VAL A 92 11.54 -13.57 40.23
N GLU A 93 11.68 -12.31 40.56
CA GLU A 93 12.52 -11.82 41.67
C GLU A 93 11.60 -11.24 42.75
N SER A 94 11.81 -11.63 44.00
CA SER A 94 11.03 -11.10 45.13
C SER A 94 11.75 -11.21 46.47
N THR A 95 11.34 -10.42 47.44
CA THR A 95 11.82 -10.52 48.82
C THR A 95 11.39 -11.81 49.47
N GLU A 96 10.17 -12.29 49.19
CA GLU A 96 9.64 -13.55 49.72
C GLU A 96 8.97 -14.35 48.60
N ILE A 97 9.39 -15.60 48.41
CA ILE A 97 8.80 -16.55 47.47
C ILE A 97 8.45 -17.83 48.19
N LEU A 98 7.16 -18.15 48.25
CA LEU A 98 6.66 -19.42 48.78
C LEU A 98 6.39 -20.37 47.63
N TYR A 99 7.08 -21.49 47.61
CA TYR A 99 6.91 -22.52 46.61
C TYR A 99 6.31 -23.79 47.20
N HIS A 100 5.25 -24.30 46.56
CA HIS A 100 4.59 -25.55 46.94
C HIS A 100 4.74 -26.57 45.83
N PRO A 101 5.75 -27.44 45.83
CA PRO A 101 6.03 -28.41 44.76
C PRO A 101 4.83 -29.30 44.42
N GLY A 102 4.17 -29.86 45.45
CA GLY A 102 3.03 -30.76 45.26
C GLY A 102 1.80 -30.14 44.56
N LYS A 103 1.72 -28.82 44.50
CA LYS A 103 0.65 -28.08 43.82
C LYS A 103 1.17 -27.31 42.60
N ASN A 104 2.45 -27.37 42.28
CA ASN A 104 3.13 -26.55 41.28
C ASN A 104 2.84 -25.05 41.44
N LYS A 105 2.64 -24.59 42.69
CA LYS A 105 2.21 -23.23 42.99
C LYS A 105 3.36 -22.41 43.53
N LEU A 106 3.56 -21.22 42.96
CA LEU A 106 4.50 -20.22 43.44
C LEU A 106 3.72 -18.98 43.84
N THR A 107 3.97 -18.48 45.02
CA THR A 107 3.41 -17.21 45.55
C THR A 107 4.58 -16.30 45.93
N ALA A 108 4.62 -15.10 45.37
CA ALA A 108 5.63 -14.11 45.68
C ALA A 108 4.96 -12.86 46.26
N LYS A 109 5.55 -12.27 47.34
CA LYS A 109 5.03 -11.10 48.01
C LYS A 109 6.13 -10.08 48.30
N GLY A 110 5.72 -8.83 48.45
CA GLY A 110 6.61 -7.71 48.61
C GLY A 110 6.93 -7.05 47.30
N TYR A 111 8.17 -6.69 47.04
CA TYR A 111 8.56 -6.16 45.73
C TYR A 111 8.77 -7.33 44.77
N VAL A 112 7.74 -7.62 43.95
CA VAL A 112 7.80 -8.71 42.99
C VAL A 112 8.11 -8.12 41.62
N ARG A 113 9.20 -8.58 40.99
CA ARG A 113 9.59 -8.24 39.62
C ARG A 113 9.56 -9.50 38.74
N VAL A 114 8.82 -9.43 37.68
CA VAL A 114 8.74 -10.48 36.65
C VAL A 114 9.35 -9.96 35.37
N THR A 115 10.19 -10.76 34.72
CA THR A 115 10.76 -10.46 33.41
C THR A 115 10.47 -11.63 32.47
N GLU A 116 9.85 -11.37 31.33
CA GLU A 116 9.56 -12.32 30.25
C GLU A 116 9.91 -11.65 28.91
N GLY A 117 11.04 -12.00 28.32
CA GLY A 117 11.53 -11.36 27.10
C GLY A 117 11.75 -9.86 27.27
N GLU A 118 11.06 -9.03 26.49
CA GLU A 118 11.13 -7.57 26.52
C GLU A 118 10.12 -6.92 27.51
N ILE A 119 9.33 -7.74 28.21
CA ILE A 119 8.32 -7.28 29.16
C ILE A 119 8.90 -7.35 30.59
N ILE A 120 8.77 -6.25 31.30
CA ILE A 120 9.09 -6.15 32.74
C ILE A 120 7.81 -5.79 33.45
N ALA A 121 7.44 -6.59 34.45
CA ALA A 121 6.31 -6.31 35.33
C ALA A 121 6.75 -6.17 36.76
N VAL A 122 6.23 -5.16 37.48
CA VAL A 122 6.42 -4.95 38.92
C VAL A 122 5.05 -4.99 39.57
N MET A 123 4.93 -5.71 40.69
CA MET A 123 3.66 -5.92 41.38
C MET A 123 3.85 -6.13 42.88
N ASP A 124 2.78 -6.04 43.63
CA ASP A 124 2.80 -6.27 45.10
C ASP A 124 2.74 -7.75 45.44
N GLU A 125 1.94 -8.51 44.69
CA GLU A 125 1.72 -9.94 44.91
C GLU A 125 1.55 -10.69 43.60
N LEU A 126 2.19 -11.85 43.50
CA LEU A 126 2.10 -12.82 42.42
C LEU A 126 1.69 -14.17 42.98
N GLU A 127 0.66 -14.78 42.41
CA GLU A 127 0.33 -16.18 42.58
C GLU A 127 0.29 -16.84 41.20
N ILE A 128 1.09 -17.87 40.95
CA ILE A 128 1.14 -18.55 39.67
C ILE A 128 1.28 -20.05 39.84
N ASN A 129 0.57 -20.80 39.01
CA ASN A 129 0.81 -22.23 38.81
C ASN A 129 1.85 -22.39 37.68
N ILE A 130 2.99 -22.98 38.03
CA ILE A 130 4.14 -23.09 37.13
C ILE A 130 3.85 -24.05 35.97
N LYS A 131 2.97 -25.05 36.16
CA LYS A 131 2.68 -26.09 35.19
C LYS A 131 1.74 -25.60 34.06
N ASP A 132 0.66 -24.93 34.40
CA ASP A 132 -0.36 -24.45 33.46
C ASP A 132 -0.24 -22.95 33.18
N GLY A 133 0.60 -22.24 33.93
CA GLY A 133 0.86 -20.83 33.81
C GLY A 133 -0.30 -19.93 34.26
N ASN A 134 -1.37 -20.49 34.83
CA ASN A 134 -2.46 -19.69 35.38
C ASN A 134 -2.03 -18.93 36.60
N GLY A 135 -2.47 -17.68 36.75
CA GLY A 135 -2.01 -16.86 37.88
C GLY A 135 -2.86 -15.64 38.15
N LEU A 136 -2.61 -15.06 39.31
CA LEU A 136 -3.22 -13.83 39.78
C LEU A 136 -2.12 -12.84 40.18
N PHE A 137 -2.18 -11.64 39.65
CA PHE A 137 -1.22 -10.56 39.87
C PHE A 137 -1.95 -9.35 40.43
N ILE A 138 -1.43 -8.74 41.46
CA ILE A 138 -2.06 -7.63 42.17
C ILE A 138 -1.20 -6.37 42.08
N ASN A 139 -1.85 -5.24 41.77
CA ASN A 139 -1.23 -3.91 41.61
C ASN A 139 -0.03 -3.90 40.67
N VAL A 140 -0.30 -4.25 39.42
CA VAL A 140 0.74 -4.50 38.43
C VAL A 140 1.04 -3.25 37.62
N ILE A 141 2.32 -3.02 37.37
CA ILE A 141 2.84 -2.07 36.37
C ILE A 141 3.66 -2.87 35.37
N PHE A 142 3.20 -2.97 34.15
CA PHE A 142 3.92 -3.56 33.03
C PHE A 142 4.66 -2.48 32.25
N TYR A 143 5.85 -2.79 31.82
CA TYR A 143 6.59 -2.03 30.82
C TYR A 143 6.99 -2.94 29.66
N ASP A 144 6.59 -2.61 28.46
CA ASP A 144 7.02 -3.26 27.22
C ASP A 144 8.10 -2.41 26.58
N ALA A 145 9.33 -2.92 26.51
CA ALA A 145 10.46 -2.21 25.94
C ALA A 145 10.35 -2.06 24.40
N SER A 146 9.64 -2.98 23.72
CA SER A 146 9.46 -2.94 22.26
C SER A 146 8.58 -1.78 21.83
N SER A 147 7.48 -1.55 22.52
CA SER A 147 6.53 -0.46 22.25
C SER A 147 6.76 0.79 23.10
N LYS A 148 7.67 0.72 24.08
CA LYS A 148 7.92 1.77 25.10
C LYS A 148 6.63 2.17 25.81
N ALA A 149 5.75 1.21 26.06
CA ALA A 149 4.45 1.42 26.63
C ALA A 149 4.39 0.95 28.09
N TYR A 150 3.61 1.65 28.90
CA TYR A 150 3.27 1.29 30.26
C TYR A 150 1.80 0.90 30.34
N MET A 151 1.54 -0.20 31.05
CA MET A 151 0.20 -0.62 31.45
C MET A 151 0.15 -0.76 32.95
N THR A 152 -0.89 -0.26 33.61
CA THR A 152 -1.14 -0.52 35.00
C THR A 152 -2.47 -1.24 35.19
N ALA A 153 -2.57 -2.12 36.16
CA ALA A 153 -3.81 -2.80 36.50
C ALA A 153 -3.87 -3.11 38.00
N LYS A 154 -5.07 -3.05 38.60
CA LYS A 154 -5.25 -3.46 39.97
C LYS A 154 -5.21 -4.96 40.16
N GLU A 155 -5.81 -5.70 39.26
CA GLU A 155 -5.87 -7.16 39.26
C GLU A 155 -5.66 -7.66 37.82
N VAL A 156 -4.76 -8.62 37.64
CA VAL A 156 -4.56 -9.32 36.36
C VAL A 156 -4.64 -10.81 36.61
N ARG A 157 -5.52 -11.50 35.89
CA ARG A 157 -5.63 -12.96 35.89
C ARG A 157 -5.08 -13.48 34.58
N ARG A 158 -4.07 -14.32 34.65
CA ARG A 158 -3.59 -15.12 33.52
C ARG A 158 -4.40 -16.40 33.49
N VAL A 159 -5.16 -16.61 32.43
CA VAL A 159 -6.06 -17.75 32.24
C VAL A 159 -5.52 -18.79 31.26
N GLY A 160 -4.41 -18.48 30.60
CA GLY A 160 -3.74 -19.34 29.66
C GLY A 160 -2.48 -18.69 29.10
N LYS A 161 -1.78 -19.39 28.22
CA LYS A 161 -0.58 -18.86 27.56
C LYS A 161 -0.95 -17.70 26.63
N GLY A 162 -0.54 -16.49 27.00
CA GLY A 162 -0.84 -15.27 26.25
C GLY A 162 -2.28 -14.77 26.41
N GLU A 163 -3.03 -15.23 27.42
CA GLU A 163 -4.39 -14.79 27.71
C GLU A 163 -4.47 -14.18 29.12
N TYR A 164 -4.90 -12.92 29.17
CA TYR A 164 -4.98 -12.16 30.41
C TYR A 164 -6.32 -11.42 30.50
N ASN A 165 -6.93 -11.47 31.67
CA ASN A 165 -8.04 -10.62 32.04
C ASN A 165 -7.57 -9.64 33.10
N ALA A 166 -7.68 -8.35 32.85
CA ALA A 166 -7.19 -7.31 33.72
C ALA A 166 -8.30 -6.33 34.09
N LYS A 167 -8.35 -5.93 35.37
CA LYS A 167 -9.34 -5.00 35.90
C LYS A 167 -8.72 -3.67 36.28
N THR A 168 -9.44 -2.59 36.05
CA THR A 168 -9.02 -1.22 36.33
C THR A 168 -7.64 -0.94 35.75
N CYS A 169 -7.60 -0.90 34.40
CA CYS A 169 -6.37 -0.79 33.65
C CYS A 169 -6.14 0.63 33.15
N THR A 170 -4.87 1.00 33.03
CA THR A 170 -4.47 2.18 32.25
C THR A 170 -3.37 1.81 31.28
N PHE A 171 -3.36 2.49 30.14
CA PHE A 171 -2.34 2.35 29.10
C PHE A 171 -1.83 3.72 28.69
N THR A 172 -0.50 3.87 28.57
CA THR A 172 0.15 5.10 28.10
C THR A 172 1.55 4.81 27.57
N THR A 173 2.04 5.61 26.63
CA THR A 173 3.46 5.63 26.22
C THR A 173 4.25 6.74 26.95
N CYS A 174 3.61 7.46 27.84
CA CYS A 174 4.22 8.47 28.70
C CYS A 174 4.64 7.87 30.05
N ASN A 175 5.36 8.66 30.86
CA ASN A 175 5.64 8.26 32.23
C ASN A 175 4.32 8.03 33.01
N PRO A 176 4.08 6.83 33.58
CA PRO A 176 2.80 6.49 34.19
C PRO A 176 2.45 7.32 35.44
N LYS A 177 3.45 7.98 36.07
CA LYS A 177 3.22 8.86 37.22
C LYS A 177 2.58 10.19 36.85
N SER A 178 2.84 10.69 35.63
CA SER A 178 2.31 11.97 35.12
C SER A 178 2.12 11.92 33.62
N PRO A 179 1.18 11.09 33.12
CA PRO A 179 1.01 10.92 31.68
C PRO A 179 0.35 12.13 31.04
N ALA A 180 0.92 12.62 29.93
CA ALA A 180 0.27 13.63 29.12
C ALA A 180 -1.04 13.11 28.52
N TRP A 181 -1.11 11.80 28.22
CA TRP A 181 -2.32 11.11 27.81
C TRP A 181 -2.34 9.69 28.36
N GLN A 182 -3.54 9.16 28.59
CA GLN A 182 -3.73 7.75 28.97
C GLN A 182 -5.11 7.26 28.55
N ILE A 183 -5.22 5.97 28.25
CA ILE A 183 -6.49 5.26 28.13
C ILE A 183 -6.73 4.50 29.42
N ALA A 184 -7.86 4.73 30.08
CA ALA A 184 -8.28 4.01 31.28
C ALA A 184 -9.48 3.13 30.93
N GLY A 185 -9.41 1.83 31.24
CA GLY A 185 -10.47 0.85 30.99
C GLY A 185 -10.88 0.13 32.29
N SER A 186 -12.15 -0.27 32.38
CA SER A 186 -12.65 -1.00 33.57
C SER A 186 -12.23 -2.47 33.54
N GLU A 187 -12.29 -3.08 32.35
CA GLU A 187 -11.92 -4.47 32.14
C GLU A 187 -11.25 -4.61 30.77
N VAL A 188 -10.11 -5.31 30.73
CA VAL A 188 -9.34 -5.59 29.53
C VAL A 188 -9.15 -7.09 29.39
N ASN A 189 -9.59 -7.64 28.25
CA ASN A 189 -9.31 -9.00 27.82
C ASN A 189 -8.20 -8.95 26.79
N TYR A 190 -7.02 -9.43 27.15
CA TYR A 190 -5.84 -9.43 26.30
C TYR A 190 -5.57 -10.84 25.77
N TYR A 191 -5.45 -10.95 24.44
CA TYR A 191 -5.07 -12.17 23.73
C TYR A 191 -3.87 -11.90 22.85
N SER A 192 -2.74 -12.56 23.10
CA SER A 192 -1.46 -12.30 22.42
C SER A 192 -1.46 -12.61 20.92
N GLN A 193 -2.40 -13.42 20.43
CA GLN A 193 -2.48 -13.85 19.02
C GLN A 193 -3.84 -13.60 18.38
N ASN A 194 -4.60 -12.64 18.89
CA ASN A 194 -5.95 -12.34 18.42
C ASN A 194 -6.27 -10.86 18.62
N PHE A 195 -7.53 -10.53 18.79
CA PHE A 195 -8.00 -9.21 19.18
C PHE A 195 -8.10 -9.12 20.69
N SER A 196 -7.55 -8.04 21.24
CA SER A 196 -7.80 -7.63 22.63
C SER A 196 -8.95 -6.64 22.67
N SER A 197 -9.65 -6.61 23.79
CA SER A 197 -10.78 -5.72 23.97
C SER A 197 -10.77 -5.07 25.34
N SER A 198 -11.38 -3.90 25.42
CA SER A 198 -11.62 -3.18 26.69
C SER A 198 -13.04 -2.65 26.73
N SER A 199 -13.69 -2.76 27.85
CA SER A 199 -14.98 -2.17 28.12
C SER A 199 -14.84 -0.87 28.90
N SER A 200 -15.76 0.08 28.67
CA SER A 200 -15.85 1.37 29.39
C SER A 200 -14.51 2.11 29.43
N SER A 201 -13.89 2.28 28.26
CA SER A 201 -12.59 2.93 28.12
C SER A 201 -12.73 4.45 28.00
N THR A 202 -11.85 5.20 28.62
CA THR A 202 -11.82 6.66 28.62
C THR A 202 -10.44 7.14 28.22
N LEU A 203 -10.35 7.94 27.15
CA LEU A 203 -9.14 8.68 26.81
C LEU A 203 -9.06 9.93 27.70
N ARG A 204 -7.93 10.08 28.40
CA ARG A 204 -7.64 11.25 29.22
C ARG A 204 -6.41 11.97 28.69
N VAL A 205 -6.47 13.30 28.65
CA VAL A 205 -5.36 14.18 28.29
C VAL A 205 -5.11 15.13 29.44
N GLY A 206 -3.89 15.14 29.97
CA GLY A 206 -3.57 15.90 31.18
C GLY A 206 -4.47 15.55 32.38
N GLY A 207 -4.95 14.29 32.47
CA GLY A 207 -5.86 13.83 33.51
C GLY A 207 -7.36 14.09 33.25
N VAL A 208 -7.69 14.96 32.28
CA VAL A 208 -9.08 15.32 31.92
C VAL A 208 -9.64 14.27 30.94
N PRO A 209 -10.83 13.68 31.19
CA PRO A 209 -11.49 12.78 30.25
C PRO A 209 -11.98 13.55 29.03
N VAL A 210 -11.49 13.20 27.83
CA VAL A 210 -11.82 13.88 26.58
C VAL A 210 -12.66 13.02 25.64
N PHE A 211 -12.58 11.69 25.78
CA PHE A 211 -13.36 10.78 24.95
C PHE A 211 -13.70 9.49 25.72
N TYR A 212 -14.89 8.94 25.47
CA TYR A 212 -15.37 7.70 26.06
C TYR A 212 -15.71 6.67 24.99
N PHE A 213 -15.18 5.45 25.14
CA PHE A 213 -15.46 4.29 24.31
C PHE A 213 -16.19 3.25 25.16
N PRO A 214 -17.47 2.96 24.89
CA PRO A 214 -18.19 1.88 25.58
C PRO A 214 -17.48 0.53 25.41
N TYR A 215 -16.94 0.31 24.22
CA TYR A 215 -16.17 -0.86 23.84
C TYR A 215 -15.04 -0.46 22.90
N LEU A 216 -13.84 -0.92 23.18
CA LEU A 216 -12.65 -0.71 22.35
C LEU A 216 -12.02 -2.08 22.07
N ALA A 217 -11.74 -2.38 20.81
CA ALA A 217 -11.01 -3.58 20.42
C ALA A 217 -9.83 -3.21 19.53
N TRP A 218 -8.72 -3.92 19.71
CA TRP A 218 -7.50 -3.72 18.90
C TRP A 218 -6.79 -5.04 18.62
N PRO A 219 -6.13 -5.19 17.47
CA PRO A 219 -5.33 -6.35 17.18
C PRO A 219 -4.03 -6.35 18.01
N THR A 220 -3.63 -7.51 18.50
CA THR A 220 -2.40 -7.71 19.27
C THR A 220 -1.28 -8.36 18.46
N VAL A 221 -1.61 -8.95 17.31
CA VAL A 221 -0.60 -9.53 16.42
C VAL A 221 0.03 -8.48 15.52
N LYS A 222 1.32 -8.64 15.26
CA LYS A 222 2.11 -7.74 14.39
C LYS A 222 1.83 -7.90 12.89
N ARG A 223 0.88 -8.75 12.49
CA ARG A 223 0.46 -8.92 11.10
C ARG A 223 -0.71 -8.00 10.77
N ARG A 224 -0.88 -7.68 9.50
CA ARG A 224 -2.06 -6.95 9.01
C ARG A 224 -3.33 -7.69 9.41
N GLN A 225 -4.35 -6.96 9.81
CA GLN A 225 -5.65 -7.51 10.19
C GLN A 225 -6.77 -6.52 9.86
N SER A 226 -7.92 -7.07 9.49
CA SER A 226 -9.12 -6.29 9.28
C SER A 226 -9.63 -5.68 10.60
N GLY A 227 -10.12 -4.44 10.53
CA GLY A 227 -10.69 -3.78 11.70
C GLY A 227 -10.95 -2.30 11.48
N PHE A 228 -11.61 -1.67 12.43
CA PHE A 228 -11.80 -0.23 12.43
C PHE A 228 -10.48 0.47 12.73
N LEU A 229 -10.15 1.47 11.91
CA LEU A 229 -9.05 2.38 12.17
C LEU A 229 -9.51 3.54 13.07
N PRO A 230 -8.58 4.28 13.67
CA PRO A 230 -8.94 5.48 14.43
C PRO A 230 -9.80 6.43 13.60
N PRO A 231 -10.88 7.00 14.17
CA PRO A 231 -11.70 7.97 13.46
C PRO A 231 -10.88 9.17 12.99
N GLU A 232 -11.12 9.58 11.76
CA GLU A 232 -10.55 10.78 11.19
C GLU A 232 -11.42 11.98 11.56
N TYR A 233 -10.80 13.02 12.06
CA TYR A 233 -11.48 14.25 12.43
C TYR A 233 -10.82 15.43 11.76
N LEU A 234 -11.60 16.19 10.99
CA LEU A 234 -11.13 17.35 10.26
C LEU A 234 -12.07 18.54 10.49
N ILE A 235 -11.49 19.67 10.88
CA ILE A 235 -12.22 20.94 10.94
C ILE A 235 -11.90 21.70 9.67
N VAL A 236 -12.90 21.82 8.79
CA VAL A 236 -12.77 22.59 7.55
C VAL A 236 -13.38 23.96 7.77
N ARG A 237 -12.74 24.77 8.59
CA ARG A 237 -13.03 26.19 8.69
C ARG A 237 -11.99 26.95 7.89
N SER A 238 -12.41 27.63 6.87
CA SER A 238 -11.51 28.49 6.11
C SER A 238 -12.04 29.91 6.10
N SER A 239 -11.37 30.78 6.82
CA SER A 239 -11.55 32.23 6.67
C SER A 239 -11.09 32.74 5.30
N LEU A 240 -10.30 31.93 4.57
CA LEU A 240 -9.77 32.23 3.24
C LEU A 240 -10.55 31.53 2.12
N ARG A 241 -11.42 30.59 2.46
CA ARG A 241 -12.22 29.82 1.50
C ARG A 241 -13.68 30.27 1.61
N LYS A 242 -14.30 30.54 0.49
CA LYS A 242 -15.74 30.84 0.41
C LYS A 242 -16.63 29.67 0.86
N PHE A 243 -16.04 28.46 1.05
CA PHE A 243 -16.76 27.23 1.36
C PHE A 243 -16.41 26.73 2.77
N ASP A 244 -17.35 26.82 3.68
CA ASP A 244 -17.27 26.26 5.02
C ASP A 244 -18.02 24.92 5.05
N LEU A 245 -17.29 23.80 5.14
CA LEU A 245 -17.87 22.47 5.24
C LEU A 245 -18.23 22.09 6.69
N GLY A 246 -17.80 22.88 7.68
CA GLY A 246 -17.95 22.56 9.09
C GLY A 246 -17.01 21.43 9.53
N TYR A 247 -17.53 20.48 10.29
CA TYR A 247 -16.80 19.31 10.75
C TYR A 247 -16.94 18.15 9.75
N ARG A 248 -15.86 17.43 9.54
CA ARG A 248 -15.88 16.14 8.85
C ARG A 248 -15.38 15.07 9.80
N ILE A 249 -16.16 14.01 9.97
CA ILE A 249 -15.82 12.84 10.77
C ILE A 249 -15.83 11.65 9.82
N GLY A 250 -14.70 10.95 9.71
CA GLY A 250 -14.56 9.72 8.95
C GLY A 250 -14.39 8.52 9.87
N ILE A 251 -15.10 7.44 9.62
CA ILE A 251 -14.97 6.18 10.32
C ILE A 251 -14.44 5.13 9.33
N PRO A 252 -13.11 4.92 9.29
CA PRO A 252 -12.51 3.98 8.36
C PRO A 252 -12.54 2.55 8.93
N TYR A 253 -12.86 1.60 8.05
CA TYR A 253 -12.73 0.17 8.27
C TYR A 253 -11.72 -0.38 7.26
N PHE A 254 -10.63 -0.95 7.77
CA PHE A 254 -9.63 -1.62 6.97
C PHE A 254 -10.00 -3.10 6.81
N TRP A 255 -10.04 -3.57 5.57
CA TRP A 255 -10.28 -4.96 5.23
C TRP A 255 -9.02 -5.57 4.61
N ASP A 256 -8.34 -6.41 5.37
CA ASP A 256 -7.24 -7.26 4.92
C ASP A 256 -7.85 -8.47 4.19
N ILE A 257 -8.02 -8.35 2.87
CA ILE A 257 -8.69 -9.38 2.04
C ILE A 257 -7.76 -10.58 1.90
N ASP A 258 -6.52 -10.31 1.52
CA ASP A 258 -5.42 -11.28 1.51
C ASP A 258 -4.06 -10.53 1.52
N PRO A 259 -2.89 -11.23 1.59
CA PRO A 259 -1.59 -10.56 1.63
C PRO A 259 -1.28 -9.64 0.45
N GLU A 260 -1.96 -9.84 -0.67
CA GLU A 260 -1.70 -9.14 -1.93
C GLU A 260 -2.73 -8.02 -2.21
N GLN A 261 -3.77 -7.88 -1.39
CA GLN A 261 -4.81 -6.88 -1.60
C GLN A 261 -5.51 -6.46 -0.30
N ASP A 262 -5.87 -5.21 -0.23
CA ASP A 262 -6.63 -4.62 0.86
C ASP A 262 -7.61 -3.55 0.39
N LEU A 263 -8.58 -3.28 1.24
CA LEU A 263 -9.59 -2.27 1.03
C LEU A 263 -9.80 -1.48 2.31
N THR A 264 -9.70 -0.16 2.24
CA THR A 264 -10.20 0.71 3.29
C THR A 264 -11.53 1.33 2.86
N LEU A 265 -12.58 1.06 3.62
CA LEU A 265 -13.90 1.67 3.45
C LEU A 265 -14.11 2.69 4.55
N THR A 266 -14.31 3.95 4.20
CA THR A 266 -14.57 5.03 5.16
C THR A 266 -15.97 5.58 4.97
N TYR A 267 -16.75 5.60 6.05
CA TYR A 267 -17.98 6.37 6.10
C TYR A 267 -17.66 7.78 6.61
N ASP A 268 -18.00 8.80 5.83
CA ASP A 268 -17.81 10.21 6.17
C ASP A 268 -19.12 10.87 6.54
N TRP A 269 -19.06 11.73 7.54
CA TRP A 269 -20.11 12.69 7.83
C TRP A 269 -19.56 14.09 7.75
N VAL A 270 -20.11 14.90 6.85
CA VAL A 270 -19.76 16.31 6.68
C VAL A 270 -20.92 17.14 7.20
N GLU A 271 -20.66 17.96 8.23
CA GLU A 271 -21.69 18.69 8.99
C GLU A 271 -22.68 19.44 8.10
N ARG A 272 -22.18 20.24 7.14
CA ARG A 272 -23.01 21.10 6.30
C ARG A 272 -23.37 20.48 4.95
N ARG A 273 -22.85 19.32 4.61
CA ARG A 273 -23.06 18.70 3.30
C ARG A 273 -23.82 17.38 3.37
N GLY A 274 -23.55 16.54 4.35
CA GLY A 274 -24.20 15.25 4.51
C GLY A 274 -23.25 14.05 4.53
N PRO A 275 -23.75 12.83 4.30
CA PRO A 275 -22.95 11.62 4.34
C PRO A 275 -22.10 11.46 3.08
N GLY A 276 -21.01 10.71 3.23
CA GLY A 276 -20.13 10.31 2.15
C GLY A 276 -19.55 8.93 2.35
N ILE A 277 -18.98 8.39 1.29
CA ILE A 277 -18.29 7.10 1.28
C ILE A 277 -16.95 7.30 0.57
N ARG A 278 -15.87 6.77 1.16
CA ARG A 278 -14.55 6.67 0.52
C ARG A 278 -14.12 5.21 0.46
N LEU A 279 -13.60 4.80 -0.68
CA LEU A 279 -12.98 3.51 -0.93
C LEU A 279 -11.52 3.75 -1.31
N ASP A 280 -10.61 3.02 -0.69
CA ASP A 280 -9.21 2.92 -1.08
C ASP A 280 -8.85 1.44 -1.18
N TYR A 281 -8.79 0.95 -2.42
CA TYR A 281 -8.46 -0.44 -2.73
C TYR A 281 -7.07 -0.50 -3.33
N GLN A 282 -6.21 -1.35 -2.77
CA GLN A 282 -4.84 -1.56 -3.23
C GLN A 282 -4.61 -3.04 -3.52
N TYR A 283 -3.84 -3.31 -4.57
CA TYR A 283 -3.50 -4.67 -4.96
C TYR A 283 -2.10 -4.80 -5.54
N ALA A 284 -1.50 -5.98 -5.32
CA ALA A 284 -0.21 -6.40 -5.85
C ALA A 284 -0.23 -7.91 -6.15
N TRP A 285 -1.11 -8.34 -7.07
CA TRP A 285 -1.47 -9.76 -7.29
C TRP A 285 -0.33 -10.65 -7.76
N LYS A 286 0.72 -10.10 -8.33
CA LYS A 286 1.94 -10.82 -8.70
C LYS A 286 3.12 -9.86 -8.82
N GLU A 287 4.33 -10.41 -8.87
CA GLU A 287 5.53 -9.63 -9.10
C GLU A 287 5.39 -8.75 -10.35
N GLY A 288 5.67 -7.46 -10.19
CA GLY A 288 5.55 -6.47 -11.26
C GLY A 288 4.14 -6.03 -11.61
N MET A 289 3.10 -6.46 -10.88
CA MET A 289 1.71 -6.02 -11.08
C MET A 289 1.15 -5.42 -9.80
N ARG A 290 0.86 -4.13 -9.80
CA ARG A 290 0.28 -3.40 -8.70
C ARG A 290 -0.63 -2.29 -9.17
N GLY A 291 -1.60 -1.95 -8.35
CA GLY A 291 -2.47 -0.81 -8.63
C GLY A 291 -3.26 -0.38 -7.41
N GLU A 292 -3.95 0.74 -7.59
CA GLU A 292 -4.86 1.30 -6.60
C GLU A 292 -6.11 1.86 -7.26
N ILE A 293 -7.22 1.77 -6.57
CA ILE A 293 -8.50 2.39 -6.92
C ILE A 293 -8.96 3.22 -5.74
N LYS A 294 -9.12 4.51 -5.93
CA LYS A 294 -9.72 5.41 -4.93
C LYS A 294 -11.03 5.94 -5.46
N TYR A 295 -12.05 5.80 -4.67
CA TYR A 295 -13.36 6.35 -4.96
C TYR A 295 -13.88 7.12 -3.78
N GLN A 296 -14.38 8.31 -4.01
CA GLN A 296 -15.00 9.15 -3.00
C GLN A 296 -16.33 9.62 -3.55
N GLN A 297 -17.39 9.51 -2.75
CA GLN A 297 -18.71 10.01 -3.10
C GLN A 297 -19.35 10.69 -1.89
N PHE A 298 -19.90 11.87 -2.09
CA PHE A 298 -20.66 12.62 -1.11
C PHE A 298 -22.09 12.81 -1.60
N PHE A 299 -23.05 12.60 -0.72
CA PHE A 299 -24.47 12.76 -0.97
C PHE A 299 -24.92 14.07 -0.30
N GLU A 300 -24.84 15.16 -1.05
CA GLU A 300 -25.11 16.49 -0.52
C GLU A 300 -26.61 16.73 -0.30
N ARG A 301 -26.95 17.33 0.82
CA ARG A 301 -28.32 17.69 1.16
C ARG A 301 -28.78 18.96 0.45
N ASP A 302 -27.85 19.91 0.30
CA ASP A 302 -28.05 21.15 -0.41
C ASP A 302 -26.86 21.39 -1.36
N PRO A 303 -26.98 20.96 -2.62
CA PRO A 303 -25.91 21.03 -3.59
C PRO A 303 -25.70 22.41 -4.21
N ARG A 304 -26.29 23.48 -3.68
CA ARG A 304 -26.13 24.82 -4.22
C ARG A 304 -24.70 25.32 -4.11
N ASP A 305 -24.29 26.02 -5.15
CA ASP A 305 -22.98 26.67 -5.14
C ASP A 305 -23.07 27.94 -4.27
N PRO A 306 -22.33 28.04 -3.17
CA PRO A 306 -22.34 29.21 -2.31
C PRO A 306 -21.85 30.49 -3.00
N GLU A 307 -21.13 30.39 -4.13
CA GLU A 307 -20.77 31.57 -4.92
C GLU A 307 -22.00 32.26 -5.53
N ASN A 308 -23.12 31.55 -5.69
CA ASN A 308 -24.36 32.05 -6.25
C ASN A 308 -25.34 32.66 -5.23
N GLU A 309 -25.07 32.54 -3.92
CA GLU A 309 -25.89 33.18 -2.89
C GLU A 309 -25.76 34.72 -2.89
N SER A 310 -24.80 35.27 -3.64
CA SER A 310 -24.56 36.74 -3.69
C SER A 310 -25.48 37.54 -4.59
N GLY A 311 -26.63 37.02 -4.98
CA GLY A 311 -27.80 37.83 -5.32
C GLY A 311 -27.83 38.55 -6.67
N SER A 312 -26.96 38.19 -7.64
CA SER A 312 -26.92 38.86 -8.96
C SER A 312 -27.34 37.97 -10.14
N LEU A 313 -27.71 36.71 -9.90
CA LEU A 313 -28.07 35.79 -10.97
C LEU A 313 -29.57 35.75 -11.21
N SER A 314 -29.97 35.61 -12.49
CA SER A 314 -31.37 35.40 -12.88
C SER A 314 -31.89 34.04 -12.39
N SER A 315 -33.21 33.89 -12.25
CA SER A 315 -33.82 32.62 -11.81
C SER A 315 -33.43 31.42 -12.70
N GLU A 316 -33.23 31.63 -14.00
CA GLU A 316 -32.75 30.59 -14.95
C GLU A 316 -31.29 30.23 -14.71
N GLU A 317 -30.43 31.17 -14.33
CA GLU A 317 -29.03 30.92 -13.98
C GLU A 317 -28.91 30.19 -12.63
N ILE A 318 -29.81 30.47 -11.69
CA ILE A 318 -29.88 29.77 -10.39
C ILE A 318 -30.32 28.32 -10.59
N GLU A 319 -31.31 28.04 -11.44
CA GLU A 319 -31.76 26.66 -11.73
C GLU A 319 -30.68 25.84 -12.48
N SER A 320 -29.88 26.51 -13.30
CA SER A 320 -28.73 25.89 -13.98
C SER A 320 -27.50 25.74 -13.11
N SER A 321 -27.44 26.35 -11.94
CA SER A 321 -26.31 26.33 -11.01
C SER A 321 -26.38 25.21 -9.99
N GLU A 322 -27.48 24.46 -9.91
CA GLU A 322 -27.61 23.33 -9.01
C GLU A 322 -26.58 22.23 -9.35
N LEU A 323 -25.70 21.95 -8.41
CA LEU A 323 -24.79 20.81 -8.49
C LEU A 323 -25.59 19.52 -8.29
N ASN A 324 -25.18 18.42 -8.94
CA ASN A 324 -25.78 17.13 -8.66
C ASN A 324 -25.53 16.75 -7.19
N PRO A 325 -26.54 16.32 -6.42
CA PRO A 325 -26.35 15.90 -5.04
C PRO A 325 -25.36 14.73 -4.88
N GLN A 326 -25.05 14.03 -5.95
CA GLN A 326 -24.06 12.94 -5.95
C GLN A 326 -22.74 13.47 -6.53
N ARG A 327 -21.89 13.96 -5.66
CA ARG A 327 -20.57 14.45 -6.03
C ARG A 327 -19.51 13.36 -5.79
N PHE A 328 -18.63 13.15 -6.76
CA PHE A 328 -17.65 12.07 -6.67
C PHE A 328 -16.29 12.42 -7.27
N LYS A 329 -15.28 11.66 -6.82
CA LYS A 329 -13.96 11.50 -7.43
C LYS A 329 -13.69 10.02 -7.63
N PHE A 330 -13.16 9.70 -8.79
CA PHE A 330 -12.61 8.39 -9.12
C PHE A 330 -11.15 8.54 -9.52
N GLU A 331 -10.27 7.76 -8.90
CA GLU A 331 -8.86 7.68 -9.22
C GLU A 331 -8.46 6.23 -9.37
N PHE A 332 -7.75 5.92 -10.45
CA PHE A 332 -7.23 4.60 -10.75
C PHE A 332 -5.80 4.71 -11.22
N ASN A 333 -4.91 3.91 -10.65
CA ASN A 333 -3.53 3.77 -11.06
C ASN A 333 -3.19 2.28 -11.17
N HIS A 334 -2.67 1.87 -12.31
CA HIS A 334 -2.25 0.49 -12.58
C HIS A 334 -0.89 0.47 -13.24
N ASN A 335 -0.06 -0.45 -12.80
CA ASN A 335 1.27 -0.67 -13.33
C ASN A 335 1.56 -2.16 -13.36
N GLN A 336 1.82 -2.68 -14.56
CA GLN A 336 2.04 -4.10 -14.79
C GLN A 336 3.23 -4.33 -15.71
N GLN A 337 4.16 -5.16 -15.27
CA GLN A 337 5.15 -5.77 -16.14
C GLN A 337 4.48 -6.94 -16.86
N LEU A 338 4.30 -6.82 -18.18
CA LEU A 338 3.66 -7.86 -19.00
C LEU A 338 4.64 -9.01 -19.27
N ASP A 339 5.87 -8.65 -19.60
CA ASP A 339 7.02 -9.54 -19.78
C ASP A 339 8.32 -8.80 -19.41
N GLY A 340 9.49 -9.41 -19.57
CA GLY A 340 10.78 -8.79 -19.24
C GLY A 340 11.09 -7.48 -19.99
N GLN A 341 10.35 -7.17 -21.04
CA GLN A 341 10.60 -6.03 -21.91
C GLN A 341 9.38 -5.09 -22.06
N SER A 342 8.17 -5.54 -21.70
CA SER A 342 6.93 -4.81 -21.92
C SER A 342 6.25 -4.43 -20.62
N ARG A 343 5.81 -3.18 -20.53
CA ARG A 343 5.15 -2.62 -19.34
C ARG A 343 3.87 -1.89 -19.74
N LEU A 344 2.80 -2.17 -19.01
CA LEU A 344 1.52 -1.47 -19.08
C LEU A 344 1.42 -0.50 -17.89
N ILE A 345 1.08 0.75 -18.17
CA ILE A 345 0.72 1.76 -17.19
C ILE A 345 -0.64 2.30 -17.59
N ALA A 346 -1.60 2.27 -16.68
CA ALA A 346 -2.90 2.87 -16.90
C ALA A 346 -3.27 3.76 -15.70
N SER A 347 -3.88 4.90 -15.96
CA SER A 347 -4.34 5.83 -14.94
C SER A 347 -5.64 6.49 -15.36
N ALA A 348 -6.48 6.79 -14.37
CA ALA A 348 -7.70 7.55 -14.57
C ALA A 348 -7.89 8.51 -13.39
N LEU A 349 -8.28 9.75 -13.67
CA LEU A 349 -8.69 10.74 -12.70
C LEU A 349 -9.95 11.41 -13.22
N VAL A 350 -11.06 11.24 -12.51
CA VAL A 350 -12.37 11.77 -12.88
C VAL A 350 -13.03 12.42 -11.68
N TYR A 351 -13.51 13.63 -11.87
CA TYR A 351 -14.33 14.38 -10.90
C TYR A 351 -15.74 14.58 -11.44
N SER A 352 -16.71 14.63 -10.54
CA SER A 352 -18.10 14.98 -10.89
C SER A 352 -18.22 16.41 -11.41
N ASP A 353 -17.43 17.32 -10.85
CA ASP A 353 -17.48 18.76 -11.12
C ASP A 353 -16.14 19.44 -10.78
N SER A 354 -15.96 20.68 -11.22
CA SER A 354 -14.75 21.47 -11.02
C SER A 354 -14.53 21.95 -9.58
N GLN A 355 -15.56 22.00 -8.78
CA GLN A 355 -15.51 22.49 -7.39
C GLN A 355 -15.16 21.39 -6.40
N PHE A 356 -15.34 20.09 -6.76
CA PHE A 356 -15.06 18.96 -5.88
C PHE A 356 -13.67 19.05 -5.26
N GLN A 357 -12.67 19.32 -6.06
CA GLN A 357 -11.28 19.38 -5.60
C GLN A 357 -11.04 20.52 -4.59
N LYS A 358 -11.63 21.68 -4.83
CA LYS A 358 -11.51 22.84 -3.93
C LYS A 358 -12.16 22.58 -2.58
N GLU A 359 -13.30 21.90 -2.57
CA GLU A 359 -14.12 21.71 -1.37
C GLU A 359 -13.64 20.51 -0.53
N TYR A 360 -13.40 19.37 -1.15
CA TYR A 360 -13.17 18.11 -0.43
C TYR A 360 -11.70 17.71 -0.30
N GLU A 361 -10.81 18.16 -1.18
CA GLU A 361 -9.40 17.75 -1.14
C GLU A 361 -8.47 18.70 -0.38
N LEU A 362 -8.99 19.85 0.09
CA LEU A 362 -8.22 20.82 0.86
C LEU A 362 -6.91 21.29 0.18
N VAL A 363 -6.88 21.25 -1.14
CA VAL A 363 -5.69 21.68 -1.89
C VAL A 363 -5.63 23.19 -1.86
N ASP A 364 -4.57 23.73 -1.23
CA ASP A 364 -4.30 25.18 -1.19
C ASP A 364 -3.80 25.74 -2.54
N SER A 365 -4.07 25.05 -3.64
CA SER A 365 -3.71 25.52 -4.96
C SER A 365 -4.69 26.62 -5.39
N PRO A 366 -4.22 27.82 -5.73
CA PRO A 366 -5.08 28.89 -6.27
C PRO A 366 -5.71 28.51 -7.61
N THR A 367 -5.12 27.54 -8.32
CA THR A 367 -5.64 26.97 -9.57
C THR A 367 -5.88 25.47 -9.37
N PRO A 368 -7.13 25.04 -9.16
CA PRO A 368 -7.43 23.62 -9.12
C PRO A 368 -7.07 22.97 -10.46
N ASN A 369 -6.60 21.74 -10.42
CA ASN A 369 -6.37 20.99 -11.65
C ASN A 369 -7.74 20.68 -12.28
N THR A 370 -8.14 21.50 -13.23
CA THR A 370 -9.41 21.33 -13.95
C THR A 370 -9.38 20.24 -14.99
N ALA A 371 -8.18 19.68 -15.27
CA ALA A 371 -8.01 18.61 -16.25
C ALA A 371 -8.19 17.24 -15.60
N GLN A 372 -9.10 16.46 -16.13
CA GLN A 372 -9.28 15.04 -15.85
C GLN A 372 -8.58 14.25 -16.94
N GLN A 373 -7.86 13.21 -16.59
CA GLN A 373 -7.11 12.43 -17.55
C GLN A 373 -7.37 10.94 -17.35
N LEU A 374 -7.65 10.27 -18.48
CA LEU A 374 -7.64 8.83 -18.59
C LEU A 374 -6.53 8.46 -19.57
N SER A 375 -5.61 7.61 -19.16
CA SER A 375 -4.50 7.18 -20.00
C SER A 375 -4.20 5.70 -19.84
N ALA A 376 -3.82 5.08 -20.94
CA ALA A 376 -3.27 3.73 -20.97
C ALA A 376 -2.05 3.71 -21.91
N ASN A 377 -0.94 3.19 -21.42
CA ASN A 377 0.32 3.16 -22.15
C ASN A 377 0.94 1.76 -22.06
N ILE A 378 1.24 1.16 -23.22
CA ILE A 378 2.04 -0.05 -23.33
C ILE A 378 3.37 0.34 -23.94
N ASN A 379 4.44 0.19 -23.18
CA ASN A 379 5.80 0.41 -23.65
C ASN A 379 6.53 -0.93 -23.76
N ARG A 380 7.17 -1.16 -24.92
CA ARG A 380 8.06 -2.29 -25.13
C ARG A 380 9.48 -1.80 -25.39
N GLN A 381 10.40 -2.30 -24.60
CA GLN A 381 11.83 -2.03 -24.74
C GLN A 381 12.48 -3.06 -25.68
N PHE A 382 13.37 -2.61 -26.52
CA PHE A 382 14.22 -3.40 -27.37
C PHE A 382 15.69 -3.05 -27.09
N PRO A 383 16.66 -3.89 -27.47
CA PRO A 383 18.09 -3.59 -27.19
C PRO A 383 18.57 -2.24 -27.74
N LYS A 384 17.94 -1.74 -28.80
CA LYS A 384 18.33 -0.49 -29.47
C LYS A 384 17.23 0.59 -29.48
N GLY A 385 16.15 0.39 -28.73
CA GLY A 385 15.06 1.37 -28.73
C GLY A 385 13.82 0.94 -28.01
N SER A 386 12.73 1.66 -28.24
CA SER A 386 11.43 1.38 -27.63
C SER A 386 10.28 1.69 -28.56
N VAL A 387 9.16 1.02 -28.34
CA VAL A 387 7.87 1.28 -28.98
C VAL A 387 6.84 1.49 -27.89
N THR A 388 6.06 2.56 -28.01
CA THR A 388 4.98 2.89 -27.07
C THR A 388 3.67 3.04 -27.83
N LEU A 389 2.67 2.27 -27.42
CA LEU A 389 1.28 2.46 -27.80
C LEU A 389 0.57 3.14 -26.64
N SER A 390 -0.08 4.25 -26.89
CA SER A 390 -0.80 5.02 -25.85
C SER A 390 -2.19 5.41 -26.33
N ALA A 391 -3.09 5.58 -25.35
CA ALA A 391 -4.39 6.19 -25.55
C ALA A 391 -4.59 7.18 -24.39
N THR A 392 -4.88 8.44 -24.72
CA THR A 392 -5.06 9.49 -23.70
C THR A 392 -6.32 10.27 -24.03
N GLN A 393 -7.24 10.29 -23.07
CA GLN A 393 -8.42 11.13 -23.08
C GLN A 393 -8.25 12.19 -22.00
N THR A 394 -8.32 13.45 -22.38
CA THR A 394 -8.29 14.61 -21.47
C THR A 394 -9.65 15.28 -21.50
N ARG A 395 -10.20 15.54 -20.31
CA ARG A 395 -11.43 16.32 -20.13
C ARG A 395 -11.08 17.55 -19.30
N VAL A 396 -11.48 18.71 -19.76
CA VAL A 396 -11.29 19.98 -19.07
C VAL A 396 -12.66 20.56 -18.81
N PHE A 397 -12.91 21.05 -17.61
CA PHE A 397 -14.11 21.83 -17.35
C PHE A 397 -13.95 23.20 -18.00
N SER A 398 -14.96 23.63 -18.76
CA SER A 398 -14.97 24.94 -19.40
C SER A 398 -14.96 26.05 -18.34
N GLU A 399 -14.16 27.09 -18.51
CA GLU A 399 -14.13 28.25 -17.61
C GLU A 399 -15.48 28.96 -17.52
N LEU A 400 -16.26 28.98 -18.60
CA LEU A 400 -17.62 29.53 -18.67
C LEU A 400 -18.66 28.65 -17.97
N ALA A 401 -18.28 27.41 -17.64
CA ALA A 401 -19.15 26.41 -17.08
C ALA A 401 -18.65 25.90 -15.70
N ILE A 402 -17.96 26.73 -14.95
CA ILE A 402 -17.57 26.42 -13.56
C ILE A 402 -18.79 25.95 -12.76
N LEU A 403 -19.95 26.52 -13.07
CA LEU A 403 -21.23 26.20 -12.45
C LEU A 403 -21.96 25.00 -13.07
N ASN A 404 -21.78 24.74 -14.36
CA ASN A 404 -22.64 23.83 -15.13
C ASN A 404 -22.01 22.49 -15.53
N ARG A 405 -20.83 22.11 -15.01
CA ARG A 405 -20.16 20.83 -15.36
C ARG A 405 -19.93 20.60 -16.85
N LYS A 406 -20.04 21.63 -17.66
CA LYS A 406 -19.81 21.50 -19.10
C LYS A 406 -18.35 21.20 -19.33
N ILE A 407 -18.11 20.07 -19.93
CA ILE A 407 -16.78 19.66 -20.39
C ILE A 407 -16.48 20.40 -21.67
N ASP A 408 -15.26 20.88 -21.82
CA ASP A 408 -14.77 21.44 -23.08
C ASP A 408 -14.74 20.34 -24.16
N LEU A 409 -15.70 20.41 -25.08
CA LEU A 409 -15.84 19.45 -26.16
C LEU A 409 -14.82 19.67 -27.30
N THR A 410 -14.10 20.79 -27.27
CA THR A 410 -13.06 21.11 -28.27
C THR A 410 -11.69 20.53 -27.91
N GLN A 411 -11.56 19.95 -26.71
CA GLN A 411 -10.31 19.36 -26.24
C GLN A 411 -9.87 18.17 -27.09
N ILE A 412 -8.63 18.19 -27.58
CA ILE A 412 -8.05 17.14 -28.42
C ILE A 412 -7.75 15.90 -27.58
N GLN A 413 -8.18 14.75 -28.10
CA GLN A 413 -7.88 13.42 -27.58
C GLN A 413 -6.88 12.72 -28.49
N TYR A 414 -6.00 11.89 -27.92
CA TYR A 414 -5.02 11.08 -28.63
C TYR A 414 -5.41 9.60 -28.53
N LEU A 415 -6.14 9.08 -29.54
CA LEU A 415 -6.85 7.79 -29.45
C LEU A 415 -6.82 7.00 -30.77
N PRO A 416 -5.88 6.09 -31.02
CA PRO A 416 -4.63 5.83 -30.28
C PRO A 416 -3.46 6.69 -30.74
N ALA A 417 -2.32 6.58 -30.04
CA ALA A 417 -1.04 7.12 -30.46
C ALA A 417 0.05 6.05 -30.35
N LEU A 418 0.75 5.81 -31.46
CA LEU A 418 1.91 4.94 -31.54
C LEU A 418 3.15 5.82 -31.64
N SER A 419 4.17 5.56 -30.84
CA SER A 419 5.48 6.20 -30.99
C SER A 419 6.60 5.16 -30.88
N PHE A 420 7.68 5.41 -31.60
CA PHE A 420 8.86 4.58 -31.53
C PHE A 420 10.14 5.42 -31.57
N GLN A 421 11.17 4.90 -30.95
CA GLN A 421 12.49 5.49 -30.96
C GLN A 421 13.54 4.37 -30.94
N PHE A 422 14.41 4.37 -31.94
CA PHE A 422 15.55 3.46 -32.05
C PHE A 422 16.82 4.26 -32.26
N SER A 423 17.94 3.77 -31.70
CA SER A 423 19.26 4.37 -31.92
C SER A 423 20.32 3.28 -31.95
N ASP A 424 21.31 3.47 -32.80
CA ASP A 424 22.43 2.54 -32.96
C ASP A 424 23.74 3.29 -33.24
N THR A 425 24.83 2.73 -32.76
CA THR A 425 26.18 3.18 -33.13
C THR A 425 26.63 2.44 -34.38
N LEU A 426 26.66 3.11 -35.51
CA LEU A 426 27.05 2.54 -36.78
C LEU A 426 28.55 2.31 -36.87
N TRP A 427 29.33 3.21 -36.31
CA TRP A 427 30.77 3.15 -36.36
C TRP A 427 31.42 3.87 -35.18
N ARG A 428 32.51 3.30 -34.68
CA ARG A 428 33.32 3.90 -33.61
C ARG A 428 34.80 3.64 -33.85
N SER A 429 35.59 4.70 -33.82
CA SER A 429 37.05 4.60 -33.92
C SER A 429 37.69 5.64 -33.01
N GLY A 430 38.39 5.20 -31.97
CA GLY A 430 38.92 6.04 -30.92
C GLY A 430 37.85 6.89 -30.24
N LYS A 431 37.97 8.20 -30.35
CA LYS A 431 36.99 9.18 -29.81
C LYS A 431 35.91 9.60 -30.82
N SER A 432 35.97 9.09 -32.05
CA SER A 432 34.99 9.41 -33.08
C SER A 432 33.86 8.37 -33.08
N THR A 433 32.63 8.82 -33.22
CA THR A 433 31.44 7.96 -33.19
C THR A 433 30.44 8.45 -34.22
N LEU A 434 29.99 7.56 -35.09
CA LEU A 434 28.84 7.78 -35.98
C LEU A 434 27.67 6.98 -35.42
N SER A 435 26.58 7.64 -35.07
CA SER A 435 25.34 7.02 -34.61
C SER A 435 24.17 7.41 -35.52
N SER A 436 23.21 6.51 -35.61
CA SER A 436 21.93 6.77 -36.25
C SER A 436 20.83 6.70 -35.22
N SER A 437 19.78 7.49 -35.40
CA SER A 437 18.52 7.34 -34.69
C SER A 437 17.35 7.45 -35.66
N LEU A 438 16.29 6.70 -35.32
CA LEU A 438 15.04 6.70 -36.05
C LEU A 438 13.92 6.87 -35.02
N SER A 439 13.21 7.98 -35.09
CA SER A 439 12.02 8.21 -34.28
C SER A 439 10.80 8.45 -35.15
N GLY A 440 9.64 8.12 -34.66
CA GLY A 440 8.41 8.37 -35.35
C GLY A 440 7.18 8.23 -34.48
N SER A 441 6.08 8.73 -35.02
CA SER A 441 4.77 8.63 -34.36
C SER A 441 3.67 8.53 -35.40
N ALA A 442 2.58 7.83 -35.03
CA ALA A 442 1.31 7.83 -35.71
C ALA A 442 0.22 8.07 -34.66
N VAL A 443 -0.61 9.06 -34.88
CA VAL A 443 -1.58 9.53 -33.88
C VAL A 443 -2.90 9.79 -34.55
N ARG A 444 -3.99 9.32 -33.92
CA ARG A 444 -5.34 9.74 -34.27
C ARG A 444 -5.80 10.80 -33.27
N TYR A 445 -6.13 11.96 -33.81
CA TYR A 445 -6.65 13.13 -33.10
C TYR A 445 -8.18 13.09 -33.16
N TYR A 446 -8.81 13.10 -32.00
CA TYR A 446 -10.25 13.11 -31.90
C TYR A 446 -10.71 14.23 -30.97
N ARG A 447 -11.78 14.92 -31.34
CA ARG A 447 -12.52 15.85 -30.49
C ARG A 447 -14.02 15.77 -30.80
N VAL A 448 -14.84 16.09 -29.85
CA VAL A 448 -16.30 16.03 -30.00
C VAL A 448 -16.80 17.17 -30.89
N GLN A 449 -16.23 18.36 -30.72
CA GLN A 449 -16.54 19.53 -31.56
C GLN A 449 -15.27 20.04 -32.22
N GLY A 450 -15.31 20.20 -33.53
CA GLY A 450 -14.21 20.68 -34.38
C GLY A 450 -13.48 19.57 -35.16
N TYR A 451 -12.37 19.91 -35.77
CA TYR A 451 -11.65 19.03 -36.68
C TYR A 451 -11.07 17.79 -35.99
N ASN A 452 -11.29 16.64 -36.62
CA ASN A 452 -10.66 15.37 -36.29
C ASN A 452 -9.54 15.09 -37.33
N GLY A 453 -8.64 14.13 -37.04
CA GLY A 453 -7.59 13.84 -38.00
C GLY A 453 -6.66 12.71 -37.60
N GLU A 454 -5.75 12.42 -38.49
CA GLU A 454 -4.69 11.44 -38.31
C GLU A 454 -3.36 12.07 -38.70
N GLY A 455 -2.30 11.79 -37.98
CA GLY A 455 -0.97 12.29 -38.30
C GLY A 455 0.07 11.19 -38.13
N ALA A 456 1.01 11.15 -39.07
CA ALA A 456 2.17 10.28 -38.93
C ALA A 456 3.45 11.08 -39.21
N SER A 457 4.50 10.76 -38.50
CA SER A 457 5.81 11.36 -38.73
C SER A 457 6.92 10.35 -38.52
N VAL A 458 7.99 10.49 -39.33
CA VAL A 458 9.23 9.71 -39.19
C VAL A 458 10.40 10.66 -39.29
N THR A 459 11.37 10.52 -38.38
CA THR A 459 12.55 11.37 -38.31
C THR A 459 13.81 10.50 -38.21
N PRO A 460 14.42 10.11 -39.34
CA PRO A 460 15.78 9.57 -39.36
C PRO A 460 16.79 10.68 -39.02
N ARG A 461 17.81 10.35 -38.24
CA ARG A 461 18.93 11.22 -37.88
C ARG A 461 20.25 10.49 -37.95
N LEU A 462 21.28 11.21 -38.35
CA LEU A 462 22.68 10.80 -38.28
C LEU A 462 23.42 11.80 -37.37
N ASN A 463 24.14 11.31 -36.44
CA ASN A 463 24.98 12.11 -35.53
C ASN A 463 26.42 11.62 -35.61
N PHE A 464 27.31 12.50 -36.02
CA PHE A 464 28.74 12.26 -36.11
C PHE A 464 29.45 13.11 -35.07
N GLN A 465 30.07 12.48 -34.07
CA GLN A 465 30.89 13.12 -33.04
C GLN A 465 32.35 12.78 -33.32
N PHE A 466 33.20 13.80 -33.25
CA PHE A 466 34.62 13.63 -33.44
C PHE A 466 35.44 14.69 -32.65
N PRO A 467 36.65 14.36 -32.24
CA PRO A 467 37.56 15.35 -31.66
C PRO A 467 38.00 16.31 -32.74
N LEU A 468 37.86 17.61 -32.47
CA LEU A 468 38.42 18.68 -33.28
C LEU A 468 39.65 19.19 -32.52
N PHE A 469 40.84 18.91 -33.02
CA PHE A 469 42.09 19.14 -32.30
C PHE A 469 42.16 18.39 -30.93
N GLN A 470 43.13 18.76 -30.09
CA GLN A 470 43.37 18.05 -28.82
C GLN A 470 42.34 18.35 -27.73
N HIS A 471 41.65 19.48 -27.82
CA HIS A 471 40.85 20.01 -26.71
C HIS A 471 39.39 20.29 -27.03
N PHE A 472 38.98 20.17 -28.26
CA PHE A 472 37.61 20.44 -28.69
C PHE A 472 36.93 19.18 -29.17
N ASN A 473 35.64 19.07 -28.93
CA ASN A 473 34.77 18.05 -29.52
C ASN A 473 33.84 18.76 -30.49
N ALA A 474 33.66 18.16 -31.63
CA ALA A 474 32.69 18.62 -32.63
C ALA A 474 31.63 17.55 -32.83
N SER A 475 30.42 17.98 -33.08
CA SER A 475 29.34 17.09 -33.49
C SER A 475 28.58 17.70 -34.67
N LEU A 476 28.27 16.84 -35.64
CA LEU A 476 27.40 17.14 -36.78
C LEU A 476 26.15 16.26 -36.62
N ASP A 477 24.99 16.89 -36.53
CA ASP A 477 23.71 16.21 -36.48
C ASP A 477 22.88 16.59 -37.69
N LEU A 478 22.43 15.59 -38.45
CA LEU A 478 21.64 15.77 -39.66
C LEU A 478 20.34 14.97 -39.52
N GLY A 479 19.21 15.64 -39.64
CA GLY A 479 17.90 15.06 -39.52
C GLY A 479 16.99 15.39 -40.68
N LYS A 480 16.08 14.47 -41.03
CA LYS A 480 15.01 14.71 -41.97
C LYS A 480 13.68 14.27 -41.35
N LYS A 481 12.82 15.24 -41.04
CA LYS A 481 11.46 14.96 -40.60
C LYS A 481 10.53 14.88 -41.80
N ILE A 482 9.85 13.74 -41.95
CA ILE A 482 8.80 13.49 -42.92
C ILE A 482 7.50 13.36 -42.14
N SER A 483 6.51 14.19 -42.46
CA SER A 483 5.21 14.19 -41.78
C SER A 483 4.07 14.22 -42.78
N SER A 484 3.00 13.49 -42.44
CA SER A 484 1.75 13.49 -43.19
C SER A 484 0.59 13.62 -42.19
N TYR A 485 -0.36 14.47 -42.52
CA TYR A 485 -1.56 14.73 -41.73
C TYR A 485 -2.78 14.68 -42.62
N LYS A 486 -3.83 14.07 -42.12
CA LYS A 486 -5.17 14.11 -42.68
C LYS A 486 -6.08 14.78 -41.69
N VAL A 487 -6.83 15.76 -42.13
CA VAL A 487 -7.76 16.53 -41.28
C VAL A 487 -9.16 16.42 -41.92
N ARG A 488 -10.14 16.18 -41.05
CA ARG A 488 -11.54 16.03 -41.46
C ARG A 488 -12.41 16.95 -40.62
N ASP A 489 -13.28 17.70 -41.27
CA ASP A 489 -14.35 18.43 -40.63
C ASP A 489 -15.56 17.50 -40.44
N PRO A 490 -15.97 17.16 -39.22
CA PRO A 490 -17.10 16.28 -39.00
C PRO A 490 -18.44 16.89 -39.45
N ASP A 491 -18.53 18.21 -39.48
CA ASP A 491 -19.75 18.95 -39.80
C ASP A 491 -19.95 19.12 -41.33
N VAL A 492 -18.90 18.82 -42.14
CA VAL A 492 -18.92 18.95 -43.58
C VAL A 492 -18.69 17.59 -44.23
N SER A 493 -19.74 17.04 -44.86
CA SER A 493 -19.65 15.76 -45.54
C SER A 493 -18.66 15.82 -46.70
N GLY A 494 -17.65 14.94 -46.66
CA GLY A 494 -16.63 14.81 -47.69
C GLY A 494 -15.43 15.76 -47.57
N SER A 495 -15.34 16.59 -46.53
CA SER A 495 -14.15 17.41 -46.28
C SER A 495 -13.02 16.54 -45.71
N GLU A 496 -12.02 16.24 -46.52
CA GLU A 496 -10.77 15.64 -46.08
C GLU A 496 -9.60 16.36 -46.73
N ASP A 497 -8.80 17.04 -45.95
CA ASP A 497 -7.60 17.72 -46.42
C ASP A 497 -6.36 16.91 -45.97
N ALA A 498 -5.42 16.74 -46.88
CA ALA A 498 -4.15 16.05 -46.59
C ALA A 498 -2.97 17.02 -46.74
N TYR A 499 -2.11 17.04 -45.74
CA TYR A 499 -0.93 17.88 -45.71
C TYR A 499 0.32 17.03 -45.52
N GLY A 500 1.39 17.36 -46.26
CA GLY A 500 2.69 16.70 -46.10
C GLY A 500 3.80 17.71 -45.91
N PHE A 501 4.71 17.43 -45.01
CA PHE A 501 5.87 18.29 -44.72
C PHE A 501 7.15 17.47 -44.74
N ASN A 502 8.17 18.00 -45.43
CA ASN A 502 9.52 17.46 -45.42
C ASN A 502 10.46 18.55 -44.89
N ILE A 503 11.03 18.36 -43.73
CA ILE A 503 11.93 19.31 -43.11
C ILE A 503 13.31 18.65 -42.98
N LEU A 504 14.32 19.27 -43.57
CA LEU A 504 15.72 18.92 -43.38
C LEU A 504 16.31 19.86 -42.32
N ASP A 505 16.87 19.32 -41.28
CA ASP A 505 17.56 20.09 -40.25
C ASP A 505 18.99 19.59 -40.06
N GLY A 506 19.89 20.52 -39.81
CA GLY A 506 21.28 20.23 -39.52
C GLY A 506 21.78 21.09 -38.36
N LYS A 507 22.59 20.50 -37.52
CA LYS A 507 23.19 21.17 -36.36
C LYS A 507 24.67 20.85 -36.32
N VAL A 508 25.50 21.88 -36.19
CA VAL A 508 26.91 21.75 -35.88
C VAL A 508 27.14 22.30 -34.51
N GLU A 509 27.82 21.53 -33.68
CA GLU A 509 28.20 21.98 -32.34
C GLU A 509 29.68 21.74 -32.11
N ILE A 510 30.36 22.72 -31.58
CA ILE A 510 31.76 22.65 -31.11
C ILE A 510 31.76 22.99 -29.64
N ASN A 511 32.33 22.15 -28.83
CA ASN A 511 32.45 22.37 -27.41
C ASN A 511 33.80 21.95 -26.86
N THR A 512 34.16 22.51 -25.72
CA THR A 512 35.33 22.08 -24.93
C THR A 512 34.98 22.11 -23.45
N THR A 513 35.71 21.33 -22.68
CA THR A 513 35.54 21.31 -21.23
C THR A 513 36.81 21.84 -20.57
N LEU A 514 36.71 23.01 -19.99
CA LEU A 514 37.75 23.61 -19.15
C LEU A 514 37.43 23.22 -17.70
N SER A 515 38.37 22.59 -17.01
CA SER A 515 38.17 22.21 -15.62
C SER A 515 39.37 22.58 -14.76
N ARG A 516 39.08 23.12 -13.57
CA ARG A 516 40.09 23.40 -12.56
C ARG A 516 39.61 22.90 -11.21
N THR A 517 40.49 22.16 -10.54
CA THR A 517 40.21 21.68 -9.18
C THR A 517 40.93 22.59 -8.20
N PHE A 518 40.21 23.16 -7.26
CA PHE A 518 40.72 23.95 -6.17
C PHE A 518 40.72 23.14 -4.89
N ARG A 519 41.75 23.27 -4.08
CA ARG A 519 41.81 22.78 -2.71
C ARG A 519 41.32 23.90 -1.80
N THR A 520 40.61 23.54 -0.77
CA THR A 520 40.12 24.48 0.24
C THR A 520 40.35 23.87 1.62
N ASP A 521 40.74 24.71 2.57
CA ASP A 521 40.88 24.32 3.98
C ASP A 521 39.57 24.48 4.78
N SER A 522 38.46 24.71 4.08
CA SER A 522 37.11 24.76 4.68
C SER A 522 36.70 23.38 5.17
N GLY A 523 36.35 23.22 6.45
CA GLY A 523 36.13 21.97 7.16
C GLY A 523 35.00 21.06 6.64
N ILE A 524 34.23 21.51 5.63
CA ILE A 524 33.14 20.72 5.01
C ILE A 524 33.58 20.10 3.69
N TYR A 525 34.39 20.79 2.89
CA TYR A 525 34.85 20.31 1.59
C TYR A 525 36.36 20.50 1.45
N SER A 526 37.08 19.43 1.15
CA SER A 526 38.55 19.51 0.93
C SER A 526 38.92 19.93 -0.50
N ARG A 527 38.00 19.77 -1.44
CA ARG A 527 38.23 20.10 -2.86
C ARG A 527 36.92 20.50 -3.53
N PHE A 528 36.99 21.47 -4.45
CA PHE A 528 35.90 21.70 -5.41
C PHE A 528 36.44 21.77 -6.83
N LYS A 529 35.67 21.26 -7.80
CA LYS A 529 36.03 21.27 -9.21
C LYS A 529 35.13 22.26 -9.94
N HIS A 530 35.73 23.28 -10.52
CA HIS A 530 35.06 24.23 -11.39
C HIS A 530 35.11 23.70 -12.82
N LEU A 531 33.96 23.68 -13.50
CA LEU A 531 33.77 23.26 -14.89
C LEU A 531 33.20 24.45 -15.67
N ILE A 532 33.84 24.79 -16.77
CA ILE A 532 33.34 25.74 -17.75
C ILE A 532 33.27 24.99 -19.07
N ILE A 533 32.09 24.91 -19.68
CA ILE A 533 31.87 24.22 -20.95
C ILE A 533 31.38 25.24 -21.98
N PRO A 534 32.29 25.97 -22.61
CA PRO A 534 31.92 26.84 -23.70
C PRO A 534 31.41 26.00 -24.87
N ARG A 535 30.33 26.46 -25.48
CA ARG A 535 29.65 25.78 -26.59
C ARG A 535 29.32 26.78 -27.68
N LEU A 536 29.70 26.46 -28.90
CA LEU A 536 29.26 27.14 -30.10
C LEU A 536 28.34 26.21 -30.87
N GLN A 537 27.18 26.71 -31.21
CA GLN A 537 26.15 25.93 -31.88
C GLN A 537 25.56 26.69 -33.05
N TYR A 538 25.45 26.07 -34.20
CA TYR A 538 24.83 26.58 -35.39
C TYR A 538 23.82 25.56 -35.96
#